data_95b8732e18f0e660527607b9ac996687
#
_entry.id   95b8732e18f0e660527607b9ac996687
#
_cell.length_a   1.000
_cell.length_b   1.000
_cell.length_c   1.000
_cell.angle_alpha   90.00
_cell.angle_beta   90.00
_cell.angle_gamma   90.00
#
_symmetry.space_group_name_H-M   'P 1'
#
loop_
_entity.id
_entity.type
_entity.pdbx_description
1 polymer ?
#
loop_
_entity_poly.entity_id
_entity_poly.type
_entity_poly.pdbx_seq_one_letter_code
_entity_poly.pdbx_strand_id
1 'polypeptide(L)'
;MTVRAIHEEDAQELGLPGRHLRWLVSKDAVHANNCSACVIRVAPGEKVTPAHSHPNGEEVIYIIKGSGRVLVAGDVRPVTEGTAVLFPQGEVHMLHNTGSEEMKVVCFFAPATGLDNYQMHEGVDFPD
;
A
#
# COMPACT_ATOMS: atom_id res chain seq x y z
N MET A 1 20.52 -21.29 10.21
CA MET A 1 19.29 -20.72 9.62
C MET A 1 19.50 -20.42 8.15
N THR A 2 18.56 -20.79 7.32
CA THR A 2 18.58 -20.48 5.88
C THR A 2 18.04 -19.06 5.67
N VAL A 3 18.63 -18.30 4.75
CA VAL A 3 18.09 -17.00 4.36
C VAL A 3 16.69 -17.19 3.76
N ARG A 4 15.75 -16.38 4.21
CA ARG A 4 14.39 -16.35 3.68
C ARG A 4 14.23 -15.08 2.84
N ALA A 5 14.10 -15.27 1.54
CA ALA A 5 14.04 -14.17 0.56
C ALA A 5 13.12 -14.55 -0.59
N ILE A 6 12.57 -13.55 -1.24
CA ILE A 6 11.75 -13.72 -2.42
C ILE A 6 12.00 -12.55 -3.37
N HIS A 7 12.05 -12.83 -4.67
CA HIS A 7 12.02 -11.78 -5.70
C HIS A 7 10.57 -11.48 -6.05
N GLU A 8 10.25 -10.22 -6.30
CA GLU A 8 8.85 -9.83 -6.56
C GLU A 8 8.23 -10.56 -7.75
N GLU A 9 9.02 -10.92 -8.75
CA GLU A 9 8.52 -11.65 -9.91
C GLU A 9 8.09 -13.09 -9.58
N ASP A 10 8.56 -13.63 -8.46
CA ASP A 10 8.18 -14.97 -7.98
C ASP A 10 6.95 -14.93 -7.08
N ALA A 11 6.49 -13.75 -6.69
CA ALA A 11 5.29 -13.58 -5.89
C ALA A 11 4.06 -13.50 -6.78
N GLN A 12 2.94 -14.09 -6.33
CA GLN A 12 1.68 -14.00 -7.05
C GLN A 12 1.20 -12.55 -7.15
N GLU A 13 0.85 -12.11 -8.36
CA GLU A 13 0.25 -10.79 -8.55
C GLU A 13 -1.26 -10.88 -8.40
N LEU A 14 -1.80 -9.99 -7.56
CA LEU A 14 -3.23 -9.86 -7.35
C LEU A 14 -3.70 -8.56 -7.99
N GLY A 15 -4.74 -8.65 -8.83
CA GLY A 15 -5.42 -7.48 -9.37
C GLY A 15 -6.50 -7.03 -8.39
N LEU A 16 -6.34 -5.84 -7.82
CA LEU A 16 -7.29 -5.23 -6.89
C LEU A 16 -7.75 -3.89 -7.46
N PRO A 17 -8.87 -3.33 -6.97
CA PRO A 17 -9.34 -2.05 -7.49
C PRO A 17 -8.28 -0.95 -7.40
N GLY A 18 -7.87 -0.42 -8.55
CA GLY A 18 -6.90 0.67 -8.66
C GLY A 18 -5.44 0.28 -8.50
N ARG A 19 -5.11 -1.00 -8.31
CA ARG A 19 -3.70 -1.42 -8.18
C ARG A 19 -3.50 -2.88 -8.48
N HIS A 20 -2.22 -3.23 -8.73
CA HIS A 20 -1.73 -4.61 -8.71
C HIS A 20 -0.84 -4.77 -7.47
N LEU A 21 -0.97 -5.89 -6.77
CA LEU A 21 -0.31 -6.10 -5.49
C LEU A 21 0.40 -7.46 -5.46
N ARG A 22 1.62 -7.46 -4.92
CA ARG A 22 2.39 -8.69 -4.66
C ARG A 22 2.86 -8.70 -3.21
N TRP A 23 2.42 -9.67 -2.44
CA TRP A 23 2.91 -9.88 -1.08
C TRP A 23 4.31 -10.47 -1.13
N LEU A 24 5.26 -9.80 -0.50
CA LEU A 24 6.67 -10.21 -0.47
C LEU A 24 7.06 -10.75 0.89
N VAL A 25 6.57 -10.14 1.95
CA VAL A 25 6.85 -10.53 3.32
C VAL A 25 5.51 -10.75 4.01
N SER A 26 5.27 -11.99 4.43
CA SER A 26 4.04 -12.35 5.11
C SER A 26 4.27 -13.64 5.88
N LYS A 27 3.25 -14.11 6.57
CA LYS A 27 3.31 -15.41 7.23
C LYS A 27 3.54 -16.53 6.23
N ASP A 28 2.91 -16.44 5.06
CA ASP A 28 3.05 -17.46 4.01
C ASP A 28 4.30 -17.25 3.15
N ALA A 29 4.64 -16.00 2.83
CA ALA A 29 5.84 -15.65 2.10
C ALA A 29 6.94 -15.31 3.09
N VAL A 30 8.04 -16.01 3.04
CA VAL A 30 9.24 -15.90 3.89
C VAL A 30 8.98 -16.08 5.39
N HIS A 31 7.78 -16.49 5.80
CA HIS A 31 7.41 -16.86 7.18
C HIS A 31 7.71 -15.77 8.21
N ALA A 32 7.31 -14.54 7.91
CA ALA A 32 7.42 -13.42 8.85
C ALA A 32 6.34 -13.49 9.92
N ASN A 33 6.68 -13.13 11.16
CA ASN A 33 5.76 -13.18 12.29
C ASN A 33 5.23 -11.81 12.72
N ASN A 34 6.05 -10.76 12.61
CA ASN A 34 5.75 -9.47 13.24
C ASN A 34 5.52 -8.34 12.27
N CYS A 35 5.68 -8.59 10.98
CA CYS A 35 5.48 -7.58 9.94
C CYS A 35 5.04 -8.23 8.65
N SER A 36 4.53 -7.43 7.75
CA SER A 36 4.30 -7.84 6.36
C SER A 36 4.66 -6.68 5.44
N ALA A 37 4.94 -7.01 4.18
CA ALA A 37 5.27 -6.02 3.17
C ALA A 37 4.77 -6.51 1.82
N CYS A 38 4.29 -5.56 1.03
CA CYS A 38 3.91 -5.81 -0.35
C CYS A 38 4.45 -4.70 -1.24
N VAL A 39 4.48 -4.97 -2.53
CA VAL A 39 4.72 -3.96 -3.54
C VAL A 39 3.44 -3.80 -4.34
N ILE A 40 3.07 -2.56 -4.62
CA ILE A 40 1.92 -2.25 -5.47
C ILE A 40 2.38 -1.43 -6.68
N ARG A 41 1.64 -1.58 -7.77
CA ARG A 41 1.76 -0.76 -8.97
C ARG A 41 0.42 -0.10 -9.23
N VAL A 42 0.44 1.21 -9.47
CA VAL A 42 -0.76 2.01 -9.68
C VAL A 42 -0.62 2.72 -11.02
N ALA A 43 -1.50 2.43 -11.96
CA ALA A 43 -1.48 3.03 -13.30
C ALA A 43 -1.78 4.53 -13.24
N PRO A 44 -1.35 5.32 -14.24
CA PRO A 44 -1.66 6.75 -14.29
C PRO A 44 -3.16 7.02 -14.16
N GLY A 45 -3.52 7.96 -13.28
CA GLY A 45 -4.90 8.33 -13.02
C GLY A 45 -5.67 7.44 -12.06
N GLU A 46 -5.14 6.26 -11.75
CA GLU A 46 -5.84 5.32 -10.87
C GLU A 46 -5.70 5.70 -9.39
N LYS A 47 -6.73 5.35 -8.63
CA LYS A 47 -6.76 5.46 -7.18
C LYS A 47 -6.82 4.06 -6.59
N VAL A 48 -6.12 3.86 -5.48
CA VAL A 48 -6.29 2.64 -4.68
C VAL A 48 -7.64 2.75 -3.97
N THR A 49 -8.63 2.03 -4.49
CA THR A 49 -10.03 2.13 -4.04
C THR A 49 -10.55 0.82 -3.50
N PRO A 50 -11.58 0.86 -2.66
CA PRO A 50 -12.07 2.05 -1.94
C PRO A 50 -11.03 2.57 -0.93
N ALA A 51 -11.25 3.78 -0.42
CA ALA A 51 -10.49 4.26 0.74
C ALA A 51 -10.66 3.24 1.87
N HIS A 52 -9.62 3.03 2.65
CA HIS A 52 -9.65 1.99 3.67
C HIS A 52 -8.76 2.35 4.87
N SER A 53 -8.91 1.56 5.92
CA SER A 53 -8.09 1.64 7.12
C SER A 53 -7.65 0.24 7.54
N HIS A 54 -6.64 0.19 8.39
CA HIS A 54 -6.16 -1.06 8.99
C HIS A 54 -6.38 -0.97 10.50
N PRO A 55 -7.45 -1.61 11.04
CA PRO A 55 -7.81 -1.46 12.44
C PRO A 55 -6.76 -1.97 13.43
N ASN A 56 -5.95 -2.95 13.01
CA ASN A 56 -5.06 -3.68 13.90
C ASN A 56 -3.57 -3.35 13.69
N GLY A 57 -3.26 -2.29 12.97
CA GLY A 57 -1.86 -1.93 12.76
C GLY A 57 -1.69 -0.64 11.99
N GLU A 58 -0.46 -0.27 11.79
CA GLU A 58 -0.11 0.89 10.95
C GLU A 58 0.60 0.43 9.68
N GLU A 59 0.59 1.31 8.70
CA GLU A 59 1.23 1.07 7.42
C GLU A 59 2.18 2.20 7.10
N VAL A 60 3.36 1.87 6.56
CA VAL A 60 4.27 2.85 5.96
C VAL A 60 4.34 2.55 4.47
N ILE A 61 4.16 3.56 3.64
CA ILE A 61 4.44 3.43 2.21
C ILE A 61 5.69 4.22 1.85
N TYR A 62 6.42 3.73 0.86
CA TYR A 62 7.58 4.41 0.30
C TYR A 62 7.45 4.41 -1.22
N ILE A 63 7.48 5.61 -1.82
CA ILE A 63 7.32 5.77 -3.27
C ILE A 63 8.65 5.47 -3.94
N ILE A 64 8.72 4.35 -4.68
CA ILE A 64 9.91 3.97 -5.44
C ILE A 64 9.96 4.73 -6.76
N LYS A 65 8.81 4.87 -7.43
CA LYS A 65 8.71 5.47 -8.75
C LYS A 65 7.37 6.16 -8.91
N GLY A 66 7.37 7.27 -9.63
CA GLY A 66 6.15 8.00 -9.95
C GLY A 66 5.84 9.11 -8.96
N SER A 67 4.69 9.77 -9.18
CA SER A 67 4.22 10.87 -8.35
C SER A 67 2.70 10.82 -8.23
N GLY A 68 2.21 11.34 -7.13
CA GLY A 68 0.77 11.32 -6.88
C GLY A 68 0.40 12.13 -5.65
N ARG A 69 -0.65 11.71 -4.99
CA ARG A 69 -1.11 12.31 -3.74
C ARG A 69 -1.67 11.24 -2.82
N VAL A 70 -1.67 11.54 -1.54
CA VAL A 70 -2.27 10.70 -0.51
C VAL A 70 -3.34 11.47 0.22
N LEU A 71 -4.34 10.72 0.70
CA LEU A 71 -5.35 11.20 1.62
C LEU A 71 -5.18 10.41 2.91
N VAL A 72 -4.97 11.10 4.03
CA VAL A 72 -4.84 10.46 5.35
C VAL A 72 -5.66 11.25 6.35
N ALA A 73 -6.69 10.63 6.91
CA ALA A 73 -7.58 11.26 7.89
C ALA A 73 -8.08 12.64 7.43
N GLY A 74 -8.42 12.76 6.16
CA GLY A 74 -8.91 14.02 5.57
C GLY A 74 -7.84 14.99 5.08
N ASP A 75 -6.57 14.77 5.40
CA ASP A 75 -5.47 15.63 4.93
C ASP A 75 -4.91 15.09 3.60
N VAL A 76 -4.74 15.96 2.62
CA VAL A 76 -4.23 15.61 1.29
C VAL A 76 -2.85 16.20 1.09
N ARG A 77 -1.91 15.36 0.66
CA ARG A 77 -0.53 15.76 0.41
C ARG A 77 -0.01 15.19 -0.89
N PRO A 78 0.78 15.96 -1.66
CA PRO A 78 1.49 15.40 -2.80
C PRO A 78 2.63 14.48 -2.34
N VAL A 79 2.92 13.46 -3.16
CA VAL A 79 4.04 12.54 -2.93
C VAL A 79 4.81 12.34 -4.21
N THR A 80 6.11 12.14 -4.08
CA THR A 80 7.03 11.88 -5.19
C THR A 80 7.98 10.75 -4.81
N GLU A 81 8.82 10.34 -5.76
CA GLU A 81 9.87 9.35 -5.48
C GLU A 81 10.66 9.74 -4.24
N GLY A 82 10.91 8.77 -3.36
CA GLY A 82 11.65 8.99 -2.12
C GLY A 82 10.82 9.47 -0.95
N THR A 83 9.50 9.67 -1.12
CA THR A 83 8.61 10.06 -0.02
C THR A 83 8.19 8.83 0.77
N ALA A 84 8.30 8.90 2.10
CA ALA A 84 7.70 7.93 3.01
C ALA A 84 6.49 8.57 3.69
N VAL A 85 5.39 7.80 3.79
CA VAL A 85 4.16 8.27 4.43
C VAL A 85 3.73 7.24 5.47
N LEU A 86 3.38 7.70 6.66
CA LEU A 86 2.75 6.86 7.68
C LEU A 86 1.23 6.95 7.54
N PHE A 87 0.59 5.78 7.47
CA PHE A 87 -0.84 5.63 7.64
C PHE A 87 -1.07 5.10 9.06
N PRO A 88 -1.48 5.96 10.02
CA PRO A 88 -1.65 5.54 11.40
C PRO A 88 -2.71 4.47 11.55
N GLN A 89 -2.60 3.68 12.59
CA GLN A 89 -3.57 2.64 12.91
C GLN A 89 -4.99 3.21 12.93
N GLY A 90 -5.89 2.58 12.19
CA GLY A 90 -7.31 2.93 12.17
C GLY A 90 -7.67 4.16 11.33
N GLU A 91 -6.69 4.92 10.83
CA GLU A 91 -6.98 6.11 10.03
C GLU A 91 -7.27 5.76 8.57
N VAL A 92 -8.30 6.38 8.03
CA VAL A 92 -8.71 6.17 6.63
C VAL A 92 -7.69 6.81 5.70
N HIS A 93 -7.25 6.04 4.70
CA HIS A 93 -6.27 6.52 3.75
C HIS A 93 -6.55 6.06 2.31
N MET A 94 -5.93 6.77 1.36
CA MET A 94 -6.06 6.49 -0.06
C MET A 94 -4.83 7.03 -0.79
N LEU A 95 -4.42 6.35 -1.86
CA LEU A 95 -3.33 6.77 -2.74
C LEU A 95 -3.89 7.00 -4.14
N HIS A 96 -3.45 8.07 -4.80
CA HIS A 96 -3.87 8.43 -6.15
C HIS A 96 -2.64 8.74 -7.01
N ASN A 97 -2.51 8.06 -8.13
CA ASN A 97 -1.47 8.37 -9.11
C ASN A 97 -1.94 9.55 -9.98
N THR A 98 -1.36 10.72 -9.77
CA THR A 98 -1.66 11.92 -10.54
C THR A 98 -0.63 12.21 -11.62
N GLY A 99 0.37 11.35 -11.74
CA GLY A 99 1.43 11.48 -12.73
C GLY A 99 1.07 10.83 -14.06
N SER A 100 2.05 10.83 -14.97
CA SER A 100 1.92 10.27 -16.31
C SER A 100 2.55 8.90 -16.47
N GLU A 101 3.19 8.37 -15.45
CA GLU A 101 3.79 7.03 -15.45
C GLU A 101 3.23 6.17 -14.31
N GLU A 102 3.43 4.88 -14.41
CA GLU A 102 3.05 3.94 -13.35
C GLU A 102 3.79 4.26 -12.06
N MET A 103 3.05 4.30 -10.94
CA MET A 103 3.66 4.36 -9.62
C MET A 103 4.05 2.96 -9.17
N LYS A 104 5.20 2.87 -8.52
CA LYS A 104 5.63 1.67 -7.79
C LYS A 104 5.87 2.05 -6.35
N VAL A 105 5.21 1.33 -5.44
CA VAL A 105 5.16 1.68 -4.02
C VAL A 105 5.39 0.43 -3.19
N VAL A 106 6.28 0.53 -2.19
CA VAL A 106 6.41 -0.50 -1.16
C VAL A 106 5.51 -0.13 0.00
N CYS A 107 4.75 -1.10 0.48
CA CYS A 107 3.87 -0.97 1.64
C CYS A 107 4.38 -1.91 2.73
N PHE A 108 4.62 -1.36 3.90
CA PHE A 108 5.10 -2.10 5.07
C PHE A 108 4.08 -1.99 6.19
N PHE A 109 3.75 -3.11 6.82
CA PHE A 109 2.72 -3.19 7.87
C PHE A 109 3.33 -3.76 9.14
N ALA A 110 2.97 -3.19 10.28
CA ALA A 110 3.30 -3.69 11.61
C ALA A 110 2.11 -3.49 12.55
N PRO A 111 1.65 -4.55 13.23
CA PRO A 111 2.05 -5.95 13.10
C PRO A 111 1.72 -6.54 11.73
N ALA A 112 2.07 -7.81 11.52
CA ALA A 112 1.78 -8.50 10.27
C ALA A 112 0.29 -8.45 9.93
N THR A 113 -0.02 -8.20 8.66
CA THR A 113 -1.39 -8.09 8.18
C THR A 113 -1.55 -8.74 6.82
N GLY A 114 -2.78 -8.89 6.39
CA GLY A 114 -3.17 -9.32 5.05
C GLY A 114 -4.43 -8.60 4.63
N LEU A 115 -5.04 -9.01 3.54
CA LEU A 115 -6.26 -8.37 3.03
C LEU A 115 -7.45 -8.48 3.99
N ASP A 116 -7.41 -9.40 4.93
CA ASP A 116 -8.45 -9.58 5.94
C ASP A 116 -8.47 -8.49 7.03
N ASN A 117 -7.40 -7.69 7.13
CA ASN A 117 -7.31 -6.57 8.07
C ASN A 117 -7.58 -5.22 7.38
N TYR A 118 -8.51 -5.21 6.44
CA TYR A 118 -8.93 -3.99 5.75
C TYR A 118 -10.36 -3.65 6.15
N GLN A 119 -10.58 -2.41 6.56
CA GLN A 119 -11.92 -1.86 6.72
C GLN A 119 -12.17 -0.87 5.58
N MET A 120 -13.18 -1.12 4.77
CA MET A 120 -13.49 -0.32 3.59
C MET A 120 -14.35 0.89 3.96
N HIS A 121 -14.07 2.03 3.33
CA HIS A 121 -14.78 3.30 3.54
C HIS A 121 -15.18 3.87 2.18
N GLU A 122 -16.18 3.27 1.54
CA GLU A 122 -16.55 3.59 0.16
C GLU A 122 -17.04 5.03 -0.06
N GLY A 123 -17.54 5.68 0.98
CA GLY A 123 -17.98 7.07 0.90
C GLY A 123 -16.86 8.11 0.96
N VAL A 124 -15.61 7.69 1.17
CA VAL A 124 -14.48 8.60 1.32
C VAL A 124 -13.70 8.68 0.01
N ASP A 125 -13.38 9.88 -0.41
CA ASP A 125 -12.57 10.15 -1.61
C ASP A 125 -11.82 11.47 -1.43
N PHE A 126 -10.92 11.76 -2.35
CA PHE A 126 -10.27 13.06 -2.42
C PHE A 126 -11.33 14.15 -2.61
N PRO A 127 -11.12 15.34 -2.01
CA PRO A 127 -12.18 16.37 -1.93
C PRO A 127 -12.50 17.10 -3.24
N ASP A 128 -11.84 16.84 -4.33
CA ASP A 128 -12.07 17.51 -5.63
C ASP A 128 -12.84 16.68 -6.67
#